data_8afb4058fcfd333d08eeab90e50752b5
#
_entry.id   8afb4058fcfd333d08eeab90e50752b5
#
_cell.length_a   1.000
_cell.length_b   1.000
_cell.length_c   1.000
_cell.angle_alpha   90.00
_cell.angle_beta   90.00
_cell.angle_gamma   90.00
#
_symmetry.space_group_name_H-M   'P 1'
#
loop_
_entity.id
_entity.type
_entity.pdbx_description
1 polymer ?
#
loop_
_entity_poly.entity_id
_entity_poly.type
_entity_poly.pdbx_seq_one_letter_code
_entity_poly.pdbx_strand_id
1 'polypeptide(L)'
;GAALAPSSEGDVDLRCQNAKSCPAQLRERVAYLGSRGVLDIEALGYVAAVALTQPLEPQAAPLKSEADLFDLTLEDLLPIQAQVLDPDSGLPKLDADGNPKVVDFFRKKDGSPAEVALKLLRNLEDAKTKPLWRILVALSIRHVGPVAARSLAAHFGSLDRIFAASEAELSEVDGVGAILAQSLREWITVDWHREIIERWRASGVQLETPGHEGPGSGGAADGKFAGLSIVATGSLKQFTREQIEEAIISNGGKAASSVSKKTAFVVAGENAGSKLAKAEELGIEVIDEEEFQRRLNS
;
A
#
# COMPACT_ATOMS: atom_id res chain seq x y z
N GLY A 1 -16.67 21.53 11.25
CA GLY A 1 -16.85 21.19 9.87
C GLY A 1 -16.05 22.10 8.96
N ALA A 2 -15.17 21.53 8.14
CA ALA A 2 -14.50 22.29 7.08
C ALA A 2 -15.44 22.45 5.89
N ALA A 3 -15.30 23.54 5.15
CA ALA A 3 -16.03 23.75 3.90
C ALA A 3 -15.60 22.72 2.85
N LEU A 4 -16.56 22.30 2.03
CA LEU A 4 -16.25 21.50 0.85
C LEU A 4 -15.86 22.45 -0.28
N ALA A 5 -14.82 22.10 -1.03
CA ALA A 5 -14.35 22.84 -2.18
C ALA A 5 -13.87 21.89 -3.29
N PRO A 6 -13.88 22.31 -4.56
CA PRO A 6 -13.22 21.56 -5.62
C PRO A 6 -11.70 21.46 -5.33
N SER A 7 -11.08 20.34 -5.70
CA SER A 7 -9.65 20.14 -5.51
C SER A 7 -8.82 20.92 -6.54
N SER A 8 -9.41 21.18 -7.72
CA SER A 8 -8.80 21.94 -8.81
C SER A 8 -9.86 22.76 -9.52
N GLU A 9 -9.47 23.80 -10.23
CA GLU A 9 -10.37 24.60 -11.05
C GLU A 9 -11.02 23.71 -12.13
N GLY A 10 -12.34 23.69 -12.17
CA GLY A 10 -13.14 22.86 -13.08
C GLY A 10 -13.52 21.46 -12.53
N ASP A 11 -13.07 21.07 -11.34
CA ASP A 11 -13.55 19.86 -10.69
C ASP A 11 -15.03 19.98 -10.33
N VAL A 12 -15.81 18.96 -10.69
CA VAL A 12 -17.24 18.87 -10.34
C VAL A 12 -17.42 18.35 -8.91
N ASP A 13 -16.48 17.54 -8.44
CA ASP A 13 -16.51 16.93 -7.13
C ASP A 13 -16.05 17.89 -6.04
N LEU A 14 -16.89 18.07 -5.02
CA LEU A 14 -16.54 18.83 -3.83
C LEU A 14 -15.90 17.90 -2.78
N ARG A 15 -14.74 18.28 -2.27
CA ARG A 15 -13.99 17.53 -1.26
C ARG A 15 -13.74 18.35 -0.01
N CYS A 16 -13.69 17.68 1.14
CA CYS A 16 -13.29 18.29 2.39
C CYS A 16 -11.79 18.62 2.36
N GLN A 17 -11.46 19.91 2.50
CA GLN A 17 -10.07 20.39 2.45
C GLN A 17 -9.29 20.11 3.75
N ASN A 18 -9.96 19.66 4.82
CA ASN A 18 -9.32 19.35 6.09
C ASN A 18 -8.69 17.94 6.07
N ALA A 19 -7.65 17.75 5.25
CA ALA A 19 -6.97 16.46 5.16
C ALA A 19 -6.24 16.08 6.46
N LYS A 20 -5.62 17.07 7.14
CA LYS A 20 -4.80 16.82 8.34
C LYS A 20 -5.59 16.29 9.52
N SER A 21 -6.73 16.90 9.85
CA SER A 21 -7.43 16.65 11.13
C SER A 21 -8.87 16.14 10.98
N CYS A 22 -9.32 15.80 9.78
CA CYS A 22 -10.64 15.20 9.58
C CYS A 22 -10.63 13.73 10.03
N PRO A 23 -11.38 13.36 11.09
CA PRO A 23 -11.37 11.99 11.60
C PRO A 23 -11.82 10.95 10.57
N ALA A 24 -12.80 11.32 9.72
CA ALA A 24 -13.27 10.43 8.66
C ALA A 24 -12.19 10.19 7.60
N GLN A 25 -11.45 11.23 7.17
CA GLN A 25 -10.36 11.07 6.22
C GLN A 25 -9.20 10.27 6.82
N LEU A 26 -8.83 10.52 8.08
CA LEU A 26 -7.79 9.76 8.77
C LEU A 26 -8.16 8.28 8.84
N ARG A 27 -9.39 7.96 9.24
CA ARG A 27 -9.87 6.57 9.28
C ARG A 27 -9.73 5.87 7.92
N GLU A 28 -10.17 6.52 6.84
CA GLU A 28 -10.05 5.95 5.49
C GLU A 28 -8.59 5.74 5.08
N ARG A 29 -7.70 6.70 5.36
CA ARG A 29 -6.27 6.54 5.09
C ARG A 29 -5.64 5.41 5.91
N VAL A 30 -5.98 5.29 7.19
CA VAL A 30 -5.49 4.18 8.04
C VAL A 30 -6.00 2.83 7.54
N ALA A 31 -7.28 2.70 7.17
CA ALA A 31 -7.81 1.48 6.57
C ALA A 31 -7.12 1.15 5.23
N TYR A 32 -6.83 2.17 4.42
CA TYR A 32 -6.10 2.01 3.16
C TYR A 32 -4.68 1.51 3.38
N LEU A 33 -3.95 2.00 4.41
CA LEU A 33 -2.62 1.51 4.78
C LEU A 33 -2.62 -0.01 5.02
N GLY A 34 -3.67 -0.54 5.68
CA GLY A 34 -3.82 -1.97 5.95
C GLY A 34 -4.13 -2.83 4.73
N SER A 35 -4.52 -2.23 3.60
CA SER A 35 -4.97 -2.99 2.44
C SER A 35 -3.85 -3.80 1.77
N ARG A 36 -4.23 -4.92 1.10
CA ARG A 36 -3.29 -5.85 0.43
C ARG A 36 -2.41 -5.17 -0.63
N GLY A 37 -2.97 -4.20 -1.34
CA GLY A 37 -2.25 -3.45 -2.38
C GLY A 37 -1.26 -2.41 -1.83
N VAL A 38 -1.27 -2.14 -0.52
CA VAL A 38 -0.44 -1.14 0.15
C VAL A 38 0.55 -1.84 1.09
N LEU A 39 0.36 -1.78 2.41
CA LEU A 39 1.29 -2.40 3.36
C LEU A 39 0.89 -3.82 3.75
N ASP A 40 -0.32 -4.27 3.39
CA ASP A 40 -0.84 -5.62 3.69
C ASP A 40 -0.75 -5.96 5.17
N ILE A 41 -1.31 -5.08 6.00
CA ILE A 41 -1.32 -5.23 7.46
C ILE A 41 -2.62 -5.94 7.84
N GLU A 42 -2.55 -7.26 8.02
CA GLU A 42 -3.71 -7.99 8.53
C GLU A 42 -4.11 -7.45 9.91
N ALA A 43 -5.40 -7.52 10.21
CA ALA A 43 -6.05 -6.92 11.36
C ALA A 43 -6.14 -5.38 11.36
N LEU A 44 -5.63 -4.68 10.35
CA LEU A 44 -5.81 -3.23 10.12
C LEU A 44 -6.84 -2.96 9.03
N GLY A 45 -8.04 -3.55 9.15
CA GLY A 45 -9.17 -3.21 8.28
C GLY A 45 -9.97 -2.03 8.80
N TYR A 46 -11.06 -1.69 8.10
CA TYR A 46 -11.92 -0.54 8.43
C TYR A 46 -12.35 -0.49 9.90
N VAL A 47 -12.77 -1.62 10.49
CA VAL A 47 -13.24 -1.68 11.89
C VAL A 47 -12.12 -1.34 12.87
N ALA A 48 -10.91 -1.85 12.63
CA ALA A 48 -9.74 -1.52 13.43
C ALA A 48 -9.34 -0.04 13.25
N ALA A 49 -9.41 0.48 12.02
CA ALA A 49 -9.16 1.90 11.75
C ALA A 49 -10.14 2.81 12.51
N VAL A 50 -11.44 2.45 12.58
CA VAL A 50 -12.42 3.16 13.42
C VAL A 50 -12.00 3.10 14.89
N ALA A 51 -11.69 1.92 15.40
CA ALA A 51 -11.32 1.73 16.81
C ALA A 51 -10.05 2.52 17.20
N LEU A 52 -9.08 2.62 16.29
CA LEU A 52 -7.82 3.33 16.53
C LEU A 52 -7.91 4.85 16.39
N THR A 53 -8.80 5.35 15.52
CA THR A 53 -8.89 6.79 15.21
C THR A 53 -10.08 7.48 15.86
N GLN A 54 -11.11 6.73 16.25
CA GLN A 54 -12.36 7.23 16.83
C GLN A 54 -12.87 6.29 17.93
N PRO A 55 -12.06 5.94 18.93
CA PRO A 55 -12.53 5.11 20.04
C PRO A 55 -13.58 5.86 20.87
N LEU A 56 -14.40 5.11 21.60
CA LEU A 56 -15.23 5.67 22.67
C LEU A 56 -14.37 5.94 23.91
N GLU A 57 -13.49 5.01 24.22
CA GLU A 57 -12.46 5.13 25.24
C GLU A 57 -11.15 4.54 24.68
N PRO A 58 -10.00 5.14 24.99
CA PRO A 58 -9.83 6.43 25.68
C PRO A 58 -10.30 7.60 24.81
N GLN A 59 -10.70 8.73 25.43
CA GLN A 59 -11.15 9.93 24.70
C GLN A 59 -10.09 10.47 23.73
N ALA A 60 -8.81 10.32 24.06
CA ALA A 60 -7.70 10.61 23.16
C ALA A 60 -7.39 9.36 22.31
N ALA A 61 -7.75 9.40 21.04
CA ALA A 61 -7.45 8.31 20.12
C ALA A 61 -5.93 8.01 20.06
N PRO A 62 -5.52 6.74 20.06
CA PRO A 62 -4.11 6.37 19.92
C PRO A 62 -3.52 6.77 18.57
N LEU A 63 -4.32 6.74 17.49
CA LEU A 63 -3.94 7.26 16.18
C LEU A 63 -4.57 8.62 15.92
N LYS A 64 -3.74 9.67 15.92
CA LYS A 64 -4.12 11.05 15.57
C LYS A 64 -3.68 11.44 14.17
N SER A 65 -2.71 10.70 13.62
CA SER A 65 -2.23 10.76 12.25
C SER A 65 -1.66 9.41 11.82
N GLU A 66 -1.39 9.24 10.54
CA GLU A 66 -0.69 8.06 10.02
C GLU A 66 0.73 7.92 10.59
N ALA A 67 1.31 9.03 11.06
CA ALA A 67 2.62 9.05 11.70
C ALA A 67 2.68 8.16 12.95
N ASP A 68 1.55 8.03 13.66
CA ASP A 68 1.47 7.27 14.90
C ASP A 68 1.41 5.74 14.70
N LEU A 69 1.22 5.28 13.46
CA LEU A 69 0.86 3.89 13.17
C LEU A 69 1.88 2.87 13.67
N PHE A 70 3.16 3.11 13.43
CA PHE A 70 4.25 2.19 13.78
C PHE A 70 4.76 2.34 15.21
N ASP A 71 4.22 3.29 15.96
CA ASP A 71 4.54 3.49 17.39
C ASP A 71 3.51 2.81 18.30
N LEU A 72 2.44 2.23 17.75
CA LEU A 72 1.39 1.56 18.52
C LEU A 72 1.95 0.42 19.37
N THR A 73 1.57 0.42 20.64
CA THR A 73 1.94 -0.60 21.61
C THR A 73 0.71 -1.37 22.11
N LEU A 74 0.95 -2.47 22.80
CA LEU A 74 -0.14 -3.22 23.41
C LEU A 74 -0.87 -2.38 24.48
N GLU A 75 -0.16 -1.51 25.18
CA GLU A 75 -0.72 -0.62 26.19
C GLU A 75 -1.69 0.39 25.58
N ASP A 76 -1.43 0.86 24.35
CA ASP A 76 -2.34 1.74 23.61
C ASP A 76 -3.59 1.02 23.14
N LEU A 77 -3.49 -0.28 22.82
CA LEU A 77 -4.58 -1.06 22.26
C LEU A 77 -5.58 -1.57 23.30
N LEU A 78 -5.08 -2.03 24.46
CA LEU A 78 -5.92 -2.71 25.46
C LEU A 78 -7.07 -1.87 26.03
N PRO A 79 -6.96 -0.53 26.22
CA PRO A 79 -8.05 0.29 26.74
C PRO A 79 -9.15 0.57 25.73
N ILE A 80 -8.93 0.27 24.43
CA ILE A 80 -9.82 0.72 23.36
C ILE A 80 -11.18 0.06 23.44
N GLN A 81 -12.20 0.90 23.61
CA GLN A 81 -13.60 0.56 23.42
C GLN A 81 -14.11 1.23 22.15
N ALA A 82 -14.78 0.45 21.31
CA ALA A 82 -15.31 0.94 20.05
C ALA A 82 -16.76 0.54 19.83
N GLN A 83 -17.50 1.37 19.10
CA GLN A 83 -18.81 0.99 18.59
C GLN A 83 -18.69 -0.02 17.47
N VAL A 84 -19.56 -1.02 17.49
CA VAL A 84 -19.69 -1.94 16.36
C VAL A 84 -20.55 -1.24 15.31
N LEU A 85 -19.94 -0.92 14.18
CA LEU A 85 -20.64 -0.32 13.04
C LEU A 85 -21.14 -1.42 12.10
N ASP A 86 -22.26 -1.14 11.45
CA ASP A 86 -22.73 -1.93 10.33
C ASP A 86 -21.89 -1.58 9.09
N PRO A 87 -21.30 -2.56 8.39
CA PRO A 87 -20.36 -2.30 7.30
C PRO A 87 -21.01 -1.64 6.08
N ASP A 88 -22.32 -1.86 5.86
CA ASP A 88 -23.02 -1.37 4.68
C ASP A 88 -23.57 0.05 4.88
N SER A 89 -24.11 0.32 6.06
CA SER A 89 -24.73 1.61 6.38
C SER A 89 -23.79 2.58 7.13
N GLY A 90 -22.71 2.08 7.74
CA GLY A 90 -21.83 2.85 8.62
C GLY A 90 -22.47 3.27 9.95
N LEU A 91 -23.70 2.84 10.22
CA LEU A 91 -24.43 3.17 11.45
C LEU A 91 -24.07 2.20 12.59
N PRO A 92 -24.16 2.65 13.86
CA PRO A 92 -23.97 1.76 15.01
C PRO A 92 -24.95 0.59 15.00
N LYS A 93 -24.45 -0.63 15.15
CA LYS A 93 -25.28 -1.78 15.49
C LYS A 93 -25.85 -1.61 16.90
N LEU A 94 -27.11 -1.97 17.10
CA LEU A 94 -27.75 -1.91 18.40
C LEU A 94 -27.60 -3.25 19.14
N ASP A 95 -27.55 -3.18 20.47
CA ASP A 95 -27.67 -4.33 21.35
C ASP A 95 -29.14 -4.74 21.55
N ALA A 96 -29.39 -5.72 22.43
CA ALA A 96 -30.74 -6.21 22.72
C ALA A 96 -31.65 -5.15 23.38
N ASP A 97 -31.07 -4.15 24.02
CA ASP A 97 -31.77 -3.06 24.71
C ASP A 97 -31.94 -1.82 23.83
N GLY A 98 -31.50 -1.88 22.57
CA GLY A 98 -31.59 -0.79 21.60
C GLY A 98 -30.48 0.27 21.72
N ASN A 99 -29.44 0.03 22.51
CA ASN A 99 -28.29 0.93 22.63
C ASN A 99 -27.19 0.59 21.60
N PRO A 100 -26.35 1.55 21.21
CA PRO A 100 -25.19 1.27 20.39
C PRO A 100 -24.30 0.19 21.03
N LYS A 101 -24.06 -0.90 20.29
CA LYS A 101 -23.23 -2.01 20.76
C LYS A 101 -21.78 -1.57 20.89
N VAL A 102 -21.23 -1.69 22.09
CA VAL A 102 -19.83 -1.37 22.43
C VAL A 102 -19.05 -2.65 22.71
N VAL A 103 -17.81 -2.70 22.27
CA VAL A 103 -16.90 -3.84 22.50
C VAL A 103 -15.53 -3.37 22.93
N ASP A 104 -14.87 -4.15 23.78
CA ASP A 104 -13.43 -4.07 24.02
C ASP A 104 -12.74 -4.70 22.82
N PHE A 105 -12.32 -3.89 21.85
CA PHE A 105 -11.95 -4.39 20.52
C PHE A 105 -10.68 -5.23 20.55
N PHE A 106 -9.68 -4.84 21.35
CA PHE A 106 -8.37 -5.46 21.41
C PHE A 106 -8.13 -6.29 22.68
N ARG A 107 -9.13 -6.39 23.56
CA ARG A 107 -9.05 -7.08 24.86
C ARG A 107 -10.16 -8.10 25.01
N LYS A 108 -9.84 -9.25 25.63
CA LYS A 108 -10.81 -10.25 26.05
C LYS A 108 -11.48 -9.85 27.37
N LYS A 109 -12.57 -10.55 27.70
CA LYS A 109 -13.33 -10.32 28.96
C LYS A 109 -12.51 -10.52 30.22
N ASP A 110 -11.49 -11.38 30.19
CA ASP A 110 -10.57 -11.64 31.28
C ASP A 110 -9.43 -10.60 31.43
N GLY A 111 -9.46 -9.57 30.57
CA GLY A 111 -8.45 -8.52 30.54
C GLY A 111 -7.22 -8.84 29.71
N SER A 112 -7.07 -10.09 29.24
CA SER A 112 -5.94 -10.48 28.39
C SER A 112 -6.06 -9.93 26.96
N PRO A 113 -4.94 -9.79 26.21
CA PRO A 113 -4.97 -9.36 24.82
C PRO A 113 -5.82 -10.28 23.95
N ALA A 114 -6.65 -9.70 23.08
CA ALA A 114 -7.33 -10.43 22.04
C ALA A 114 -6.35 -10.78 20.91
N GLU A 115 -6.61 -11.87 20.16
CA GLU A 115 -5.73 -12.29 19.06
C GLU A 115 -5.58 -11.19 17.99
N VAL A 116 -6.61 -10.38 17.75
CA VAL A 116 -6.56 -9.26 16.81
C VAL A 116 -5.51 -8.21 17.21
N ALA A 117 -5.30 -7.95 18.52
CA ALA A 117 -4.26 -7.04 18.98
C ALA A 117 -2.86 -7.58 18.72
N LEU A 118 -2.62 -8.84 19.08
CA LEU A 118 -1.32 -9.49 18.87
C LEU A 118 -1.00 -9.63 17.38
N LYS A 119 -2.01 -9.94 16.57
CA LYS A 119 -1.86 -10.05 15.12
C LYS A 119 -1.55 -8.69 14.49
N LEU A 120 -2.24 -7.64 14.91
CA LEU A 120 -1.98 -6.28 14.42
C LEU A 120 -0.53 -5.87 14.69
N LEU A 121 -0.05 -6.03 15.93
CA LEU A 121 1.32 -5.63 16.30
C LEU A 121 2.39 -6.42 15.53
N ARG A 122 2.21 -7.74 15.34
CA ARG A 122 3.11 -8.54 14.51
C ARG A 122 3.15 -8.03 13.07
N ASN A 123 1.98 -7.78 12.48
CA ASN A 123 1.89 -7.32 11.09
C ASN A 123 2.39 -5.89 10.90
N LEU A 124 2.33 -5.04 11.94
CA LEU A 124 2.98 -3.73 11.91
C LEU A 124 4.51 -3.87 11.85
N GLU A 125 5.10 -4.78 12.62
CA GLU A 125 6.55 -5.04 12.54
C GLU A 125 6.94 -5.58 11.16
N ASP A 126 6.19 -6.53 10.61
CA ASP A 126 6.43 -7.06 9.27
C ASP A 126 6.27 -5.98 8.18
N ALA A 127 5.38 -5.02 8.39
CA ALA A 127 5.15 -3.93 7.45
C ALA A 127 6.32 -2.94 7.40
N LYS A 128 7.13 -2.81 8.44
CA LYS A 128 8.31 -1.93 8.46
C LYS A 128 9.36 -2.31 7.42
N THR A 129 9.41 -3.58 7.01
CA THR A 129 10.37 -4.11 6.02
C THR A 129 9.79 -4.26 4.62
N LYS A 130 8.60 -3.75 4.36
CA LYS A 130 8.00 -3.79 3.03
C LYS A 130 8.83 -3.00 2.02
N PRO A 131 8.85 -3.42 0.74
CA PRO A 131 9.58 -2.73 -0.31
C PRO A 131 9.24 -1.24 -0.42
N LEU A 132 10.23 -0.41 -0.76
CA LEU A 132 10.11 1.04 -0.86
C LEU A 132 8.89 1.51 -1.68
N TRP A 133 8.56 0.81 -2.78
CA TRP A 133 7.40 1.17 -3.60
C TRP A 133 6.07 1.08 -2.83
N ARG A 134 5.94 0.13 -1.89
CA ARG A 134 4.74 0.01 -1.03
C ARG A 134 4.64 1.18 -0.06
N ILE A 135 5.77 1.63 0.47
CA ILE A 135 5.83 2.83 1.31
C ILE A 135 5.38 4.06 0.51
N LEU A 136 5.85 4.21 -0.74
CA LEU A 136 5.39 5.30 -1.62
C LEU A 136 3.89 5.28 -1.87
N VAL A 137 3.31 4.11 -2.11
CA VAL A 137 1.85 3.94 -2.27
C VAL A 137 1.13 4.28 -0.97
N ALA A 138 1.69 3.86 0.18
CA ALA A 138 1.13 4.11 1.51
C ALA A 138 1.01 5.61 1.84
N LEU A 139 1.92 6.44 1.33
CA LEU A 139 1.86 7.89 1.51
C LEU A 139 0.69 8.56 0.79
N SER A 140 -0.06 7.81 -0.02
CA SER A 140 -1.28 8.28 -0.71
C SER A 140 -1.06 9.58 -1.52
N ILE A 141 0.12 9.73 -2.12
CA ILE A 141 0.46 10.88 -2.96
C ILE A 141 -0.39 10.83 -4.23
N ARG A 142 -1.03 11.95 -4.56
CA ARG A 142 -1.90 12.02 -5.74
C ARG A 142 -1.13 11.62 -6.99
N HIS A 143 -1.74 10.81 -7.84
CA HIS A 143 -1.18 10.23 -9.07
C HIS A 143 -0.08 9.17 -8.88
N VAL A 144 0.44 8.96 -7.68
CA VAL A 144 1.44 7.93 -7.40
C VAL A 144 0.74 6.60 -7.10
N GLY A 145 0.45 5.84 -8.15
CA GLY A 145 -0.04 4.48 -8.06
C GLY A 145 1.10 3.45 -8.02
N PRO A 146 0.78 2.14 -7.86
CA PRO A 146 1.79 1.08 -7.74
C PRO A 146 2.81 1.02 -8.89
N VAL A 147 2.40 1.31 -10.12
CA VAL A 147 3.31 1.30 -11.29
C VAL A 147 4.36 2.39 -11.16
N ALA A 148 3.94 3.64 -10.98
CA ALA A 148 4.86 4.77 -10.82
C ALA A 148 5.73 4.62 -9.56
N ALA A 149 5.15 4.13 -8.45
CA ALA A 149 5.88 3.90 -7.21
C ALA A 149 7.02 2.87 -7.41
N ARG A 150 6.80 1.80 -8.17
CA ARG A 150 7.84 0.82 -8.51
C ARG A 150 8.94 1.43 -9.37
N SER A 151 8.58 2.18 -10.42
CA SER A 151 9.56 2.87 -11.27
C SER A 151 10.42 3.83 -10.47
N LEU A 152 9.80 4.65 -9.60
CA LEU A 152 10.51 5.58 -8.72
C LEU A 152 11.44 4.85 -7.73
N ALA A 153 10.94 3.80 -7.08
CA ALA A 153 11.72 3.02 -6.13
C ALA A 153 12.91 2.31 -6.80
N ALA A 154 12.71 1.77 -8.00
CA ALA A 154 13.76 1.13 -8.79
C ALA A 154 14.81 2.14 -9.29
N HIS A 155 14.39 3.36 -9.67
CA HIS A 155 15.32 4.37 -10.18
C HIS A 155 16.13 5.03 -9.07
N PHE A 156 15.47 5.46 -7.98
CA PHE A 156 16.10 6.26 -6.93
C PHE A 156 16.61 5.44 -5.73
N GLY A 157 16.01 4.32 -5.44
CA GLY A 157 16.37 3.42 -4.35
C GLY A 157 16.11 3.94 -2.93
N SER A 158 15.78 5.20 -2.73
CA SER A 158 15.41 5.72 -1.41
C SER A 158 14.38 6.84 -1.50
N LEU A 159 13.57 6.95 -0.45
CA LEU A 159 12.55 8.00 -0.33
C LEU A 159 13.20 9.39 -0.32
N ASP A 160 14.33 9.54 0.37
CA ASP A 160 15.05 10.81 0.44
C ASP A 160 15.54 11.28 -0.93
N ARG A 161 16.07 10.37 -1.75
CA ARG A 161 16.50 10.69 -3.13
C ARG A 161 15.30 11.07 -4.01
N ILE A 162 14.16 10.38 -3.88
CA ILE A 162 12.94 10.73 -4.61
C ILE A 162 12.49 12.15 -4.28
N PHE A 163 12.45 12.51 -3.00
CA PHE A 163 12.00 13.83 -2.57
C PHE A 163 13.05 14.93 -2.75
N ALA A 164 14.33 14.60 -2.90
CA ALA A 164 15.38 15.54 -3.24
C ALA A 164 15.44 15.84 -4.74
N ALA A 165 14.96 14.93 -5.58
CA ALA A 165 15.02 15.08 -7.04
C ALA A 165 14.17 16.25 -7.55
N SER A 166 14.65 16.90 -8.60
CA SER A 166 13.92 17.93 -9.33
C SER A 166 12.75 17.33 -10.14
N GLU A 167 11.80 18.16 -10.56
CA GLU A 167 10.71 17.70 -11.43
C GLU A 167 11.24 17.14 -12.77
N ALA A 168 12.34 17.67 -13.28
CA ALA A 168 12.98 17.17 -14.49
C ALA A 168 13.52 15.74 -14.28
N GLU A 169 14.29 15.50 -13.22
CA GLU A 169 14.83 14.18 -12.89
C GLU A 169 13.72 13.17 -12.60
N LEU A 170 12.66 13.58 -11.90
CA LEU A 170 11.49 12.71 -11.66
C LEU A 170 10.81 12.33 -12.98
N SER A 171 10.70 13.27 -13.92
CA SER A 171 10.04 13.07 -15.21
C SER A 171 10.84 12.21 -16.20
N GLU A 172 12.13 11.97 -15.96
CA GLU A 172 12.95 11.02 -16.72
C GLU A 172 12.63 9.55 -16.41
N VAL A 173 11.96 9.30 -15.27
CA VAL A 173 11.58 7.94 -14.87
C VAL A 173 10.40 7.45 -15.70
N ASP A 174 10.50 6.23 -16.26
CA ASP A 174 9.43 5.62 -17.07
C ASP A 174 8.12 5.54 -16.29
N GLY A 175 7.05 6.07 -16.86
CA GLY A 175 5.73 6.14 -16.23
C GLY A 175 5.52 7.31 -15.26
N VAL A 176 6.49 8.22 -15.12
CA VAL A 176 6.40 9.42 -14.29
C VAL A 176 6.34 10.66 -15.19
N GLY A 177 5.14 11.19 -15.40
CA GLY A 177 4.95 12.45 -16.15
C GLY A 177 5.04 13.69 -15.25
N ALA A 178 5.05 14.88 -15.86
CA ALA A 178 5.18 16.17 -15.18
C ALA A 178 4.13 16.38 -14.07
N ILE A 179 2.86 15.96 -14.28
CA ILE A 179 1.79 16.07 -13.26
C ILE A 179 2.11 15.28 -12.01
N LEU A 180 2.66 14.07 -12.18
CA LEU A 180 3.05 13.22 -11.05
C LEU A 180 4.28 13.79 -10.33
N ALA A 181 5.30 14.23 -11.09
CA ALA A 181 6.49 14.86 -10.54
C ALA A 181 6.13 16.12 -9.72
N GLN A 182 5.25 16.97 -10.22
CA GLN A 182 4.71 18.10 -9.49
C GLN A 182 3.99 17.67 -8.20
N SER A 183 3.13 16.63 -8.26
CA SER A 183 2.41 16.14 -7.09
C SER A 183 3.35 15.64 -5.98
N LEU A 184 4.46 14.97 -6.33
CA LEU A 184 5.50 14.57 -5.38
C LEU A 184 6.15 15.79 -4.72
N ARG A 185 6.51 16.80 -5.50
CA ARG A 185 7.14 18.05 -5.01
C ARG A 185 6.20 18.82 -4.08
N GLU A 186 4.95 18.99 -4.47
CA GLU A 186 3.94 19.64 -3.64
C GLU A 186 3.69 18.89 -2.34
N TRP A 187 3.59 17.57 -2.40
CA TRP A 187 3.29 16.72 -1.23
C TRP A 187 4.35 16.88 -0.13
N ILE A 188 5.64 16.89 -0.47
CA ILE A 188 6.72 16.98 0.51
C ILE A 188 6.85 18.40 1.12
N THR A 189 6.25 19.42 0.53
CA THR A 189 6.26 20.77 1.12
C THR A 189 5.35 20.91 2.33
N VAL A 190 4.42 19.99 2.52
CA VAL A 190 3.46 20.02 3.61
C VAL A 190 4.08 19.47 4.89
N ASP A 191 4.09 20.25 5.97
CA ASP A 191 4.79 19.90 7.23
C ASP A 191 4.36 18.57 7.83
N TRP A 192 3.05 18.32 7.91
CA TRP A 192 2.57 17.08 8.53
C TRP A 192 2.83 15.83 7.65
N HIS A 193 3.04 15.98 6.36
CA HIS A 193 3.50 14.90 5.49
C HIS A 193 4.97 14.53 5.82
N ARG A 194 5.83 15.54 6.02
CA ARG A 194 7.21 15.30 6.48
C ARG A 194 7.24 14.62 7.85
N GLU A 195 6.36 15.05 8.76
CA GLU A 195 6.23 14.42 10.07
C GLU A 195 5.91 12.92 9.99
N ILE A 196 5.06 12.48 9.04
CA ILE A 196 4.79 11.06 8.80
C ILE A 196 6.10 10.33 8.47
N ILE A 197 6.88 10.84 7.52
CA ILE A 197 8.13 10.22 7.09
C ILE A 197 9.14 10.12 8.24
N GLU A 198 9.33 11.22 8.98
CA GLU A 198 10.29 11.27 10.08
C GLU A 198 9.91 10.31 11.20
N ARG A 199 8.64 10.23 11.56
CA ARG A 199 8.17 9.29 12.57
C ARG A 199 8.25 7.83 12.12
N TRP A 200 7.89 7.54 10.88
CA TRP A 200 8.05 6.20 10.32
C TRP A 200 9.52 5.78 10.31
N ARG A 201 10.42 6.70 9.94
CA ARG A 201 11.89 6.48 10.01
C ARG A 201 12.33 6.17 11.44
N ALA A 202 11.91 6.98 12.39
CA ALA A 202 12.26 6.80 13.81
C ALA A 202 11.73 5.46 14.37
N SER A 203 10.57 5.00 13.90
CA SER A 203 9.98 3.72 14.27
C SER A 203 10.60 2.51 13.54
N GLY A 204 11.60 2.73 12.67
CA GLY A 204 12.34 1.67 11.98
C GLY A 204 11.73 1.22 10.65
N VAL A 205 10.83 2.00 10.04
CA VAL A 205 10.34 1.71 8.68
C VAL A 205 11.46 1.86 7.68
N GLN A 206 11.62 0.87 6.81
CA GLN A 206 12.64 0.84 5.77
C GLN A 206 12.25 1.80 4.63
N LEU A 207 12.92 2.94 4.54
CA LEU A 207 12.67 4.00 3.55
C LEU A 207 13.64 3.96 2.37
N GLU A 208 14.38 2.88 2.24
CA GLU A 208 15.35 2.65 1.16
C GLU A 208 15.38 1.19 0.73
N THR A 209 15.82 0.94 -0.49
CA THR A 209 16.08 -0.41 -1.01
C THR A 209 17.51 -0.80 -0.65
N PRO A 210 17.73 -1.84 0.18
CA PRO A 210 19.07 -2.25 0.56
C PRO A 210 19.96 -2.56 -0.64
N GLY A 211 21.18 -2.03 -0.62
CA GLY A 211 22.17 -2.28 -1.69
C GLY A 211 21.95 -1.48 -2.98
N HIS A 212 20.99 -0.57 -3.02
CA HIS A 212 20.75 0.29 -4.18
C HIS A 212 21.80 1.42 -4.27
N GLU A 213 22.60 1.44 -5.32
CA GLU A 213 23.75 2.34 -5.44
C GLU A 213 23.37 3.81 -5.76
N GLY A 214 22.17 4.09 -6.27
CA GLY A 214 21.72 5.45 -6.55
C GLY A 214 20.86 5.59 -7.80
N PRO A 215 20.54 6.81 -8.23
CA PRO A 215 19.68 7.03 -9.38
C PRO A 215 20.17 6.31 -10.64
N GLY A 216 19.27 5.57 -11.28
CA GLY A 216 19.56 4.77 -12.46
C GLY A 216 20.27 3.42 -12.22
N SER A 217 20.77 3.13 -11.01
CA SER A 217 21.45 1.87 -10.72
C SER A 217 20.49 0.70 -10.48
N GLY A 218 19.25 0.98 -10.13
CA GLY A 218 18.20 -0.04 -9.90
C GLY A 218 17.43 -0.43 -11.15
N GLY A 219 17.86 0.01 -12.29
CA GLY A 219 17.39 -0.54 -13.56
C GLY A 219 17.82 -1.99 -13.62
N ALA A 220 16.88 -2.87 -13.70
CA ALA A 220 16.94 -4.30 -13.86
C ALA A 220 17.90 -4.84 -14.94
N ALA A 221 19.07 -4.22 -15.14
CA ALA A 221 20.06 -4.65 -16.10
C ALA A 221 20.68 -6.01 -15.74
N ASP A 222 20.61 -6.41 -14.45
CA ASP A 222 21.20 -7.67 -13.96
C ASP A 222 20.19 -8.67 -13.38
N GLY A 223 18.90 -8.39 -13.44
CA GLY A 223 17.86 -9.32 -12.99
C GLY A 223 17.67 -10.47 -13.98
N LYS A 224 17.27 -11.65 -13.49
CA LYS A 224 17.02 -12.86 -14.29
C LYS A 224 16.02 -12.65 -15.43
N PHE A 225 15.16 -11.67 -15.28
CA PHE A 225 14.14 -11.29 -16.29
C PHE A 225 14.43 -9.95 -16.96
N ALA A 226 15.69 -9.47 -16.90
CA ALA A 226 16.07 -8.18 -17.46
C ALA A 226 15.62 -8.03 -18.92
N GLY A 227 14.86 -6.96 -19.20
CA GLY A 227 14.34 -6.65 -20.53
C GLY A 227 13.20 -7.54 -21.01
N LEU A 228 12.78 -8.56 -20.24
CA LEU A 228 11.67 -9.44 -20.63
C LEU A 228 10.31 -8.85 -20.23
N SER A 229 9.36 -8.88 -21.15
CA SER A 229 7.95 -8.57 -20.87
C SER A 229 7.21 -9.88 -20.57
N ILE A 230 6.66 -10.00 -19.37
CA ILE A 230 6.04 -11.22 -18.85
C ILE A 230 4.60 -10.93 -18.47
N VAL A 231 3.69 -11.85 -18.78
CA VAL A 231 2.27 -11.75 -18.41
C VAL A 231 1.91 -12.88 -17.46
N ALA A 232 1.30 -12.55 -16.34
CA ALA A 232 0.69 -13.53 -15.46
C ALA A 232 -0.84 -13.56 -15.67
N THR A 233 -1.43 -14.75 -15.67
CA THR A 233 -2.86 -14.94 -15.88
C THR A 233 -3.38 -16.20 -15.20
N GLY A 234 -4.68 -16.20 -14.86
CA GLY A 234 -5.30 -17.30 -14.11
C GLY A 234 -5.05 -17.23 -12.61
N SER A 235 -5.56 -18.21 -11.89
CA SER A 235 -5.38 -18.37 -10.45
C SER A 235 -4.10 -19.16 -10.16
N LEU A 236 -3.15 -18.56 -9.51
CA LEU A 236 -1.91 -19.18 -9.07
C LEU A 236 -2.09 -19.74 -7.65
N LYS A 237 -1.34 -20.77 -7.28
CA LYS A 237 -1.45 -21.46 -5.99
C LYS A 237 -0.49 -20.88 -4.94
N GLN A 238 0.70 -20.46 -5.35
CA GLN A 238 1.77 -20.01 -4.48
C GLN A 238 1.94 -18.49 -4.50
N PHE A 239 1.50 -17.83 -5.59
CA PHE A 239 1.57 -16.38 -5.74
C PHE A 239 0.19 -15.75 -5.81
N THR A 240 -0.03 -14.64 -5.13
CA THR A 240 -1.08 -13.73 -5.52
C THR A 240 -0.67 -13.01 -6.82
N ARG A 241 -1.63 -12.33 -7.44
CA ARG A 241 -1.33 -11.55 -8.65
C ARG A 241 -0.27 -10.48 -8.37
N GLU A 242 -0.37 -9.82 -7.25
CA GLU A 242 0.58 -8.79 -6.83
C GLU A 242 1.97 -9.38 -6.57
N GLN A 243 2.04 -10.55 -5.92
CA GLN A 243 3.32 -11.22 -5.63
C GLN A 243 4.06 -11.65 -6.88
N ILE A 244 3.36 -12.20 -7.89
CA ILE A 244 4.03 -12.60 -9.14
C ILE A 244 4.47 -11.38 -9.96
N GLU A 245 3.66 -10.32 -10.02
CA GLU A 245 4.04 -9.06 -10.66
C GLU A 245 5.27 -8.46 -9.96
N GLU A 246 5.33 -8.51 -8.64
CA GLU A 246 6.48 -8.05 -7.87
C GLU A 246 7.73 -8.91 -8.11
N ALA A 247 7.58 -10.23 -8.17
CA ALA A 247 8.68 -11.14 -8.47
C ALA A 247 9.26 -10.91 -9.89
N ILE A 248 8.42 -10.62 -10.88
CA ILE A 248 8.85 -10.27 -12.23
C ILE A 248 9.65 -8.96 -12.21
N ILE A 249 9.12 -7.92 -11.57
CA ILE A 249 9.70 -6.57 -11.59
C ILE A 249 11.01 -6.52 -10.78
N SER A 250 11.05 -7.15 -9.60
CA SER A 250 12.25 -7.19 -8.75
C SER A 250 13.41 -7.99 -9.38
N ASN A 251 13.10 -8.86 -10.36
CA ASN A 251 14.08 -9.57 -11.18
C ASN A 251 14.29 -8.94 -12.57
N GLY A 252 13.90 -7.68 -12.73
CA GLY A 252 14.23 -6.92 -13.94
C GLY A 252 13.27 -7.03 -15.09
N GLY A 253 12.23 -7.81 -14.93
CA GLY A 253 11.20 -7.97 -15.96
C GLY A 253 10.15 -6.87 -15.94
N LYS A 254 9.41 -6.78 -17.01
CA LYS A 254 8.21 -5.93 -17.12
C LYS A 254 6.96 -6.80 -16.96
N ALA A 255 6.22 -6.63 -15.86
CA ALA A 255 4.91 -7.26 -15.70
C ALA A 255 3.89 -6.55 -16.60
N ALA A 256 3.41 -7.25 -17.64
CA ALA A 256 2.47 -6.69 -18.59
C ALA A 256 1.04 -7.17 -18.34
N SER A 257 0.07 -6.27 -18.53
CA SER A 257 -1.36 -6.57 -18.34
C SER A 257 -1.99 -7.31 -19.52
N SER A 258 -1.35 -7.31 -20.69
CA SER A 258 -1.88 -7.91 -21.93
C SER A 258 -0.78 -8.64 -22.71
N VAL A 259 -1.17 -9.70 -23.41
CA VAL A 259 -0.28 -10.50 -24.26
C VAL A 259 -0.11 -9.82 -25.63
N SER A 260 1.12 -9.66 -26.08
CA SER A 260 1.49 -9.08 -27.37
C SER A 260 2.71 -9.79 -27.95
N LYS A 261 3.08 -9.52 -29.20
CA LYS A 261 4.31 -10.06 -29.82
C LYS A 261 5.60 -9.72 -29.08
N LYS A 262 5.57 -8.75 -28.15
CA LYS A 262 6.71 -8.36 -27.29
C LYS A 262 6.75 -9.16 -25.98
N THR A 263 5.73 -9.99 -25.71
CA THR A 263 5.68 -10.82 -24.50
C THR A 263 6.69 -11.97 -24.65
N ALA A 264 7.62 -12.08 -23.70
CA ALA A 264 8.64 -13.12 -23.70
C ALA A 264 8.04 -14.48 -23.35
N PHE A 265 7.23 -14.53 -22.30
CA PHE A 265 6.46 -15.71 -21.91
C PHE A 265 5.26 -15.34 -21.05
N VAL A 266 4.33 -16.28 -20.91
CA VAL A 266 3.14 -16.14 -20.07
C VAL A 266 3.20 -17.15 -18.93
N VAL A 267 2.98 -16.70 -17.69
CA VAL A 267 2.78 -17.60 -16.54
C VAL A 267 1.29 -17.84 -16.39
N ALA A 268 0.86 -19.07 -16.60
CA ALA A 268 -0.55 -19.46 -16.59
C ALA A 268 -0.87 -20.33 -15.38
N GLY A 269 -1.80 -19.84 -14.54
CA GLY A 269 -2.46 -20.62 -13.50
C GLY A 269 -3.77 -21.24 -13.96
N GLU A 270 -4.57 -21.71 -13.01
CA GLU A 270 -5.90 -22.28 -13.31
C GLU A 270 -6.82 -21.19 -13.87
N ASN A 271 -7.66 -21.55 -14.84
CA ASN A 271 -8.61 -20.64 -15.50
C ASN A 271 -7.97 -19.41 -16.17
N ALA A 272 -6.86 -19.59 -16.85
CA ALA A 272 -6.07 -18.51 -17.46
C ALA A 272 -6.78 -17.71 -18.58
N GLY A 273 -7.91 -18.18 -19.08
CA GLY A 273 -8.84 -17.44 -19.95
C GLY A 273 -8.25 -16.93 -21.26
N SER A 274 -8.72 -15.77 -21.73
CA SER A 274 -8.39 -15.20 -23.05
C SER A 274 -6.92 -14.87 -23.26
N LYS A 275 -6.16 -14.62 -22.20
CA LYS A 275 -4.72 -14.32 -22.30
C LYS A 275 -3.91 -15.56 -22.66
N LEU A 276 -4.30 -16.74 -22.18
CA LEU A 276 -3.69 -18.01 -22.56
C LEU A 276 -3.94 -18.29 -24.05
N ALA A 277 -5.19 -18.21 -24.50
CA ALA A 277 -5.54 -18.39 -25.91
C ALA A 277 -4.76 -17.42 -26.83
N LYS A 278 -4.58 -16.17 -26.38
CA LYS A 278 -3.80 -15.17 -27.12
C LYS A 278 -2.32 -15.49 -27.19
N ALA A 279 -1.75 -16.06 -26.13
CA ALA A 279 -0.35 -16.52 -26.12
C ALA A 279 -0.14 -17.66 -27.11
N GLU A 280 -1.03 -18.64 -27.12
CA GLU A 280 -1.02 -19.77 -28.05
C GLU A 280 -1.17 -19.30 -29.52
N GLU A 281 -2.10 -18.36 -29.80
CA GLU A 281 -2.28 -17.76 -31.14
C GLU A 281 -0.99 -17.07 -31.62
N LEU A 282 -0.25 -16.41 -30.72
CA LEU A 282 0.96 -15.69 -31.08
C LEU A 282 2.23 -16.55 -31.00
N GLY A 283 2.12 -17.84 -30.64
CA GLY A 283 3.26 -18.73 -30.47
C GLY A 283 4.21 -18.34 -29.32
N ILE A 284 3.67 -17.69 -28.27
CA ILE A 284 4.42 -17.25 -27.11
C ILE A 284 4.52 -18.41 -26.13
N GLU A 285 5.71 -18.58 -25.53
CA GLU A 285 5.93 -19.60 -24.51
C GLU A 285 4.97 -19.42 -23.33
N VAL A 286 4.34 -20.52 -22.92
CA VAL A 286 3.48 -20.57 -21.73
C VAL A 286 4.12 -21.52 -20.74
N ILE A 287 4.32 -21.03 -19.51
CA ILE A 287 4.89 -21.80 -18.40
C ILE A 287 3.91 -21.84 -17.26
N ASP A 288 4.04 -22.82 -16.38
CA ASP A 288 3.31 -22.90 -15.11
C ASP A 288 4.06 -22.16 -13.99
N GLU A 289 3.43 -22.14 -12.84
CA GLU A 289 3.95 -21.48 -11.64
C GLU A 289 5.24 -22.14 -11.10
N GLU A 290 5.36 -23.48 -11.25
CA GLU A 290 6.53 -24.21 -10.79
C GLU A 290 7.76 -23.90 -11.66
N GLU A 291 7.58 -23.82 -12.98
CA GLU A 291 8.62 -23.41 -13.91
C GLU A 291 9.03 -21.96 -13.67
N PHE A 292 8.07 -21.06 -13.42
CA PHE A 292 8.38 -19.68 -13.07
C PHE A 292 9.24 -19.61 -11.81
N GLN A 293 8.90 -20.38 -10.78
CA GLN A 293 9.66 -20.42 -9.53
C GLN A 293 11.08 -21.00 -9.74
N ARG A 294 11.23 -22.00 -10.62
CA ARG A 294 12.56 -22.50 -11.01
C ARG A 294 13.40 -21.42 -11.68
N ARG A 295 12.82 -20.63 -12.59
CA ARG A 295 13.50 -19.51 -13.25
C ARG A 295 13.83 -18.37 -12.29
N LEU A 296 13.05 -18.19 -11.22
CA LEU A 296 13.38 -17.25 -10.14
C LEU A 296 14.59 -17.71 -9.32
N ASN A 297 14.80 -19.01 -9.17
CA ASN A 297 15.81 -19.57 -8.27
C ASN A 297 17.10 -20.00 -9.02
N SER A 298 17.06 -20.07 -10.36
CA SER A 298 18.21 -20.40 -11.20
C SER A 298 19.13 -19.20 -11.41
#